data_d1848f081a2b2f80dd1ae09a38b20c85
#
_entry.id   d1848f081a2b2f80dd1ae09a38b20c85
#
_cell.length_a   1.000
_cell.length_b   1.000
_cell.length_c   1.000
_cell.angle_alpha   90.00
_cell.angle_beta   90.00
_cell.angle_gamma   90.00
#
_symmetry.space_group_name_H-M   'P 1'
#
loop_
_entity.id
_entity.type
_entity.pdbx_description
1 polymer ?
#
loop_
_entity_poly.entity_id
_entity_poly.type
_entity_poly.pdbx_seq_one_letter_code
_entity_poly.pdbx_strand_id
1 'polypeptide(L)' 'MPSRSFSDITQSQWIKACHKLDLVVESKHGKGSHVLVKHPKTEHKYTIQKSLHKFINMKIFKKMLEWSFEEEQIWDALN' A
#
# COMPACT_ATOMS: atom_id res chain seq x y z
N MET A 1 -17.00 8.76 -9.44
CA MET A 1 -16.77 7.32 -9.31
C MET A 1 -15.28 7.02 -9.15
N PRO A 2 -14.91 6.32 -8.10
CA PRO A 2 -13.49 6.02 -7.93
C PRO A 2 -12.99 5.11 -9.05
N SER A 3 -11.80 5.40 -9.50
CA SER A 3 -11.18 4.64 -10.56
C SER A 3 -10.40 3.47 -9.98
N ARG A 4 -10.52 2.31 -10.60
CA ARG A 4 -9.75 1.13 -10.20
C ARG A 4 -8.57 0.96 -11.15
N SER A 5 -7.78 2.01 -11.27
CA SER A 5 -6.64 2.02 -12.15
C SER A 5 -5.34 1.99 -11.37
N PHE A 6 -4.46 1.07 -11.70
CA PHE A 6 -3.17 1.00 -11.04
C PHE A 6 -2.23 2.12 -11.45
N SER A 7 -2.48 2.76 -12.58
CA SER A 7 -1.55 3.77 -13.08
C SER A 7 -1.60 5.08 -12.32
N ASP A 8 -2.66 5.33 -11.57
CA ASP A 8 -2.86 6.61 -10.90
C ASP A 8 -2.68 6.57 -9.39
N ILE A 9 -2.25 5.46 -8.85
CA ILE A 9 -2.12 5.33 -7.41
C ILE A 9 -0.77 5.89 -6.96
N THR A 10 -0.81 6.79 -5.98
CA THR A 10 0.39 7.41 -5.44
C THR A 10 0.77 6.79 -4.10
N GLN A 11 2.01 7.09 -3.66
CA GLN A 11 2.46 6.63 -2.36
C GLN A 11 1.53 7.12 -1.24
N SER A 12 1.07 8.37 -1.33
CA SER A 12 0.17 8.93 -0.32
C SER A 12 -1.13 8.14 -0.25
N GLN A 13 -1.64 7.72 -1.39
CA GLN A 13 -2.86 6.92 -1.40
C GLN A 13 -2.64 5.57 -0.75
N TRP A 14 -1.50 4.95 -1.01
CA TRP A 14 -1.18 3.68 -0.37
C TRP A 14 -1.02 3.84 1.14
N ILE A 15 -0.39 4.94 1.58
CA ILE A 15 -0.25 5.20 3.02
C ILE A 15 -1.61 5.32 3.68
N LYS A 16 -2.52 6.07 3.07
CA LYS A 16 -3.87 6.20 3.60
C LYS A 16 -4.59 4.86 3.62
N ALA A 17 -4.43 4.08 2.57
CA ALA A 17 -5.05 2.77 2.49
C ALA A 17 -4.53 1.86 3.60
N CYS A 18 -3.23 1.89 3.85
CA CYS A 18 -2.63 1.08 4.89
C CYS A 18 -3.18 1.45 6.26
N HIS A 19 -3.38 2.75 6.53
CA HIS A 19 -3.99 3.17 7.79
C HIS A 19 -5.42 2.66 7.91
N LYS A 20 -6.17 2.71 6.83
CA LYS A 20 -7.55 2.20 6.84
C LYS A 20 -7.61 0.69 7.04
N LEU A 21 -6.58 -0.01 6.61
CA LEU A 21 -6.49 -1.46 6.76
C LEU A 21 -5.81 -1.87 8.06
N ASP A 22 -5.52 -0.91 8.93
CA ASP A 22 -4.87 -1.14 10.22
C ASP A 22 -3.46 -1.70 10.10
N LEU A 23 -2.80 -1.38 9.03
CA LEU A 23 -1.40 -1.74 8.85
C LEU A 23 -0.51 -0.69 9.51
N VAL A 24 0.68 -1.11 9.92
CA VAL A 24 1.65 -0.21 10.52
C VAL A 24 2.49 0.42 9.43
N VAL A 25 2.58 1.75 9.44
CA VAL A 25 3.33 2.49 8.44
C VAL A 25 4.47 3.21 9.12
N GLU A 26 5.70 2.96 8.67
CA GLU A 26 6.89 3.63 9.19
C GLU A 26 7.56 4.41 8.07
N SER A 27 7.62 5.72 8.23
CA SER A 27 8.13 6.60 7.18
C SER A 27 9.41 7.32 7.57
N LYS A 28 10.00 6.98 8.68
CA LYS A 28 11.10 7.77 9.21
C LYS A 28 12.43 7.11 9.08
N HIS A 29 12.75 6.63 7.94
CA HIS A 29 14.08 6.10 7.74
C HIS A 29 14.79 7.01 6.76
N GLY A 30 15.65 7.76 7.29
CA GLY A 30 16.52 8.70 6.69
C GLY A 30 16.46 9.00 5.21
N LYS A 31 16.10 8.13 4.39
CA LYS A 31 16.10 8.39 2.95
C LYS A 31 14.82 9.04 2.46
N GLY A 32 13.80 9.11 3.29
CA GLY A 32 12.63 9.90 3.00
C GLY A 32 11.73 9.47 1.87
N SER A 33 12.22 8.74 0.92
CA SER A 33 11.42 8.40 -0.25
C SER A 33 10.78 7.02 -0.18
N HIS A 34 11.10 6.26 0.86
CA HIS A 34 10.56 4.91 1.02
C HIS A 34 9.80 4.80 2.32
N VAL A 35 8.68 4.12 2.28
CA VAL A 35 7.82 3.91 3.45
C VAL A 35 7.72 2.42 3.69
N LEU A 36 7.96 2.00 4.91
CA LEU A 36 7.87 0.59 5.28
C LEU A 36 6.48 0.32 5.83
N VAL A 37 5.82 -0.69 5.30
CA VAL A 37 4.50 -1.10 5.77
C VAL A 37 4.63 -2.49 6.38
N LYS A 38 4.09 -2.66 7.57
CA LYS A 38 4.13 -3.94 8.30
C LYS A 38 2.73 -4.39 8.66
N HIS A 39 2.51 -5.69 8.61
CA HIS A 39 1.26 -6.26 9.10
C HIS A 39 1.38 -6.44 10.61
N PRO A 40 0.39 -5.95 11.40
CA PRO A 40 0.50 -5.97 12.86
C PRO A 40 0.42 -7.35 13.48
N LYS A 41 -0.17 -8.32 12.79
CA LYS A 41 -0.37 -9.67 13.34
C LYS A 41 0.58 -10.70 12.77
N THR A 42 1.28 -10.36 11.72
CA THR A 42 2.25 -11.25 11.11
C THR A 42 3.55 -10.50 10.97
N GLU A 43 4.57 -11.12 10.41
CA GLU A 43 5.82 -10.42 10.19
C GLU A 43 5.97 -9.96 8.74
N HIS A 44 4.88 -9.97 8.00
CA HIS A 44 4.90 -9.48 6.63
C HIS A 44 5.22 -7.99 6.60
N LYS A 45 6.09 -7.61 5.70
CA LYS A 45 6.42 -6.22 5.52
C LYS A 45 6.74 -5.96 4.05
N TYR A 46 6.56 -4.72 3.63
CA TYR A 46 6.83 -4.34 2.26
C TYR A 46 7.17 -2.85 2.22
N THR A 47 8.11 -2.50 1.35
CA THR A 47 8.53 -1.11 1.22
C THR A 47 7.85 -0.48 0.02
N ILE A 48 7.22 0.67 0.22
CA ILE A 48 6.56 1.42 -0.85
C ILE A 48 7.44 2.60 -1.21
N GLN A 49 7.95 2.61 -2.42
CA GLN A 49 8.81 3.69 -2.87
C GLN A 49 7.99 4.89 -3.30
N LYS A 50 8.65 6.05 -3.39
CA LYS A 50 7.94 7.28 -3.70
C LYS A 50 7.43 7.33 -5.13
N SER A 51 8.26 6.92 -6.08
CA SER A 51 7.88 6.92 -7.48
C SER A 51 7.22 5.61 -7.81
N LEU A 52 5.94 5.67 -8.08
CA LEU A 52 5.15 4.48 -8.39
C LEU A 52 4.66 4.53 -9.82
N HIS A 53 4.54 3.36 -10.41
CA HIS A 53 3.93 3.23 -11.71
C HIS A 53 3.08 1.96 -11.70
N LYS A 54 2.39 1.73 -12.79
CA LYS A 54 1.39 0.67 -12.87
C LYS A 54 1.87 -0.68 -12.34
N PHE A 55 3.04 -1.12 -12.78
CA PHE A 55 3.52 -2.45 -12.38
C PHE A 55 3.89 -2.54 -10.91
N ILE A 56 4.45 -1.45 -10.36
CA ILE A 56 4.76 -1.42 -8.93
C ILE A 56 3.47 -1.45 -8.12
N ASN A 57 2.47 -0.68 -8.53
CA ASN A 57 1.18 -0.67 -7.84
C ASN A 57 0.52 -2.05 -7.87
N MET A 58 0.64 -2.74 -8.98
CA MET A 58 0.10 -4.10 -9.08
C MET A 58 0.80 -5.05 -8.12
N LYS A 59 2.11 -4.88 -7.94
CA LYS A 59 2.85 -5.69 -6.98
C LYS A 59 2.42 -5.44 -5.55
N ILE A 60 2.20 -4.17 -5.21
CA ILE A 60 1.73 -3.81 -3.87
C ILE A 60 0.36 -4.43 -3.62
N PHE A 61 -0.52 -4.29 -4.60
CA PHE A 61 -1.87 -4.86 -4.51
C PHE A 61 -1.81 -6.36 -4.29
N LYS A 62 -0.97 -7.04 -5.05
CA LYS A 62 -0.82 -8.48 -4.94
C LYS A 62 -0.29 -8.89 -3.57
N LYS A 63 0.64 -8.10 -3.03
CA LYS A 63 1.15 -8.35 -1.68
C LYS A 63 0.02 -8.28 -0.65
N MET A 64 -0.85 -7.31 -0.78
CA MET A 64 -1.96 -7.17 0.16
C MET A 64 -2.93 -8.34 0.06
N LEU A 65 -3.13 -8.86 -1.14
CA LEU A 65 -3.94 -10.07 -1.29
C LEU A 65 -3.28 -11.24 -0.56
N GLU A 66 -1.95 -11.35 -0.63
CA GLU A 66 -1.21 -12.37 0.09
C GLU A 66 -1.34 -12.20 1.59
N TRP A 67 -1.55 -10.98 2.05
CA TRP A 67 -1.73 -10.69 3.48
C TRP A 67 -3.18 -10.86 3.92
N SER A 68 -3.98 -11.52 3.10
CA SER A 68 -5.37 -11.88 3.40
C SER A 68 -6.36 -10.74 3.32
N PHE A 69 -6.03 -9.66 2.66
CA PHE A 69 -6.99 -8.62 2.36
C PHE A 69 -7.72 -8.96 1.06
N GLU A 70 -8.98 -8.57 0.97
CA GLU A 70 -9.77 -8.80 -0.23
C GLU A 70 -9.65 -7.63 -1.19
N GLU A 71 -9.86 -7.89 -2.48
CA GLU A 71 -9.76 -6.85 -3.50
C GLU A 71 -10.65 -5.65 -3.18
N GLU A 72 -11.91 -5.91 -2.84
CA GLU A 72 -12.84 -4.82 -2.52
C GLU A 72 -12.36 -4.00 -1.35
N GLN A 73 -11.82 -4.68 -0.36
CA GLN A 73 -11.32 -4.03 0.82
C GLN A 73 -10.17 -3.08 0.49
N ILE A 74 -9.27 -3.52 -0.37
CA ILE A 74 -8.12 -2.70 -0.77
C ILE A 74 -8.56 -1.51 -1.59
N TRP A 75 -9.45 -1.72 -2.56
CA TRP A 75 -9.94 -0.62 -3.38
C TRP A 75 -10.71 0.41 -2.56
N ASP A 76 -11.51 -0.06 -1.61
CA ASP A 76 -12.23 0.85 -0.72
C ASP A 76 -11.26 1.67 0.11
N ALA A 77 -10.19 1.05 0.56
CA ALA A 77 -9.17 1.74 1.35
C ALA A 77 -8.43 2.79 0.52
N LEU A 78 -8.22 2.52 -0.76
CA LEU A 78 -7.54 3.45 -1.66
C LEU A 78 -8.40 4.65 -2.01
N ASN A 79 -9.68 4.53 -1.88
CA ASN A 79 -10.62 5.59 -2.18
C ASN A 79 -11.17 6.23 -0.91
#